data_338bd71fce1c37936b4f9031ac8fd591
#
_entry.id   338bd71fce1c37936b4f9031ac8fd591
#
_cell.length_a   1.000
_cell.length_b   1.000
_cell.length_c   1.000
_cell.angle_alpha   90.00
_cell.angle_beta   90.00
_cell.angle_gamma   90.00
#
_symmetry.space_group_name_H-M   'P 1'
#
loop_
_entity.id
_entity.type
_entity.pdbx_description
1 polymer ?
#
loop_
_entity_poly.entity_id
_entity_poly.type
_entity_poly.pdbx_seq_one_letter_code
_entity_poly.pdbx_strand_id
1 'polypeptide(L)'
;LSELYSKHLGREMKRTYIEIGGKSILLSLIGAIFFFILRRPIVEICFGNGAMTPENIEVFIEVLGILIISIPFSIITAVSTRMLFVMRKIKTYTFLVIPCNIITCVLYYWLIEQKGVNGYAVADVSMEVVKSVMLLGCTLLLLRKIKCKYEN
;
A
#
# COMPACT_ATOMS: atom_id res chain seq x y z
N LEU A 1 -3.10 10.12 -17.52
CA LEU A 1 -1.72 9.59 -17.53
C LEU A 1 -1.41 8.83 -18.83
N SER A 2 -2.30 7.95 -19.32
CA SER A 2 -2.09 7.21 -20.57
C SER A 2 -1.97 8.14 -21.80
N GLU A 3 -2.75 9.21 -21.87
CA GLU A 3 -2.65 10.23 -22.92
C GLU A 3 -1.32 10.99 -22.87
N LEU A 4 -0.84 11.34 -21.67
CA LEU A 4 0.46 12.01 -21.51
C LEU A 4 1.62 11.10 -21.92
N TYR A 5 1.51 9.79 -21.67
CA TYR A 5 2.48 8.82 -22.13
C TYR A 5 2.49 8.69 -23.67
N SER A 6 1.32 8.65 -24.30
CA SER A 6 1.20 8.56 -25.76
C SER A 6 1.70 9.81 -26.48
N LYS A 7 1.60 10.99 -25.84
CA LYS A 7 2.11 12.27 -26.34
C LYS A 7 3.57 12.55 -25.96
N HIS A 8 4.26 11.58 -25.32
CA HIS A 8 5.65 11.72 -24.88
C HIS A 8 5.93 12.88 -23.92
N LEU A 9 4.93 13.33 -23.17
CA LEU A 9 5.02 14.44 -22.21
C LEU A 9 5.54 13.98 -20.84
N GLY A 10 6.77 13.50 -20.77
CA GLY A 10 7.34 12.89 -19.56
C GLY A 10 7.39 13.83 -18.35
N ARG A 11 7.54 15.15 -18.55
CA ARG A 11 7.56 16.14 -17.46
C ARG A 11 6.18 16.33 -16.86
N GLU A 12 5.16 16.45 -17.69
CA GLU A 12 3.78 16.58 -17.25
C GLU A 12 3.29 15.30 -16.56
N MET A 13 3.66 14.14 -17.10
CA MET A 13 3.35 12.85 -16.51
C MET A 13 3.91 12.71 -15.09
N LYS A 14 5.16 13.13 -14.87
CA LYS A 14 5.77 13.14 -13.53
C LYS A 14 5.05 14.11 -12.60
N ARG A 15 4.72 15.32 -13.06
CA ARG A 15 3.99 16.31 -12.28
C ARG A 15 2.63 15.78 -11.85
N THR A 16 1.87 15.23 -12.79
CA THR A 16 0.55 14.64 -12.54
C THR A 16 0.63 13.45 -11.58
N TYR A 17 1.65 12.59 -11.72
CA TYR A 17 1.86 11.47 -10.81
C TYR A 17 2.11 11.94 -9.37
N ILE A 18 2.97 12.93 -9.17
CA ILE A 18 3.28 13.48 -7.84
C ILE A 18 2.05 14.20 -7.26
N GLU A 19 1.32 14.95 -8.07
CA GLU A 19 0.13 15.67 -7.62
C GLU A 19 -1.01 14.72 -7.21
N ILE A 20 -1.35 13.75 -8.06
CA ILE A 20 -2.38 12.76 -7.75
C ILE A 20 -1.94 11.89 -6.58
N GLY A 21 -0.69 11.41 -6.59
CA GLY A 21 -0.14 10.61 -5.51
C GLY A 21 -0.16 11.35 -4.17
N GLY A 22 0.28 12.60 -4.16
CA GLY A 22 0.29 13.43 -2.94
C GLY A 22 -1.11 13.67 -2.38
N LYS A 23 -2.08 14.03 -3.24
CA LYS A 23 -3.48 14.21 -2.83
C LYS A 23 -4.09 12.91 -2.30
N SER A 24 -3.81 11.78 -2.94
CA SER A 24 -4.31 10.47 -2.52
C SER A 24 -3.70 10.03 -1.19
N ILE A 25 -2.41 10.28 -0.96
CA ILE A 25 -1.74 9.98 0.31
C ILE A 25 -2.31 10.85 1.43
N LEU A 26 -2.49 12.15 1.20
CA LEU A 26 -3.08 13.04 2.19
C LEU A 26 -4.50 12.60 2.59
N LEU A 27 -5.33 12.27 1.60
CA LEU A 27 -6.68 11.76 1.84
C LEU A 27 -6.67 10.43 2.61
N SER A 28 -5.74 9.53 2.27
CA SER A 28 -5.61 8.24 2.97
C SER A 28 -5.13 8.40 4.41
N LEU A 29 -4.27 9.36 4.70
CA LEU A 29 -3.86 9.68 6.08
C LEU A 29 -5.04 10.16 6.91
N ILE A 30 -5.84 11.09 6.37
CA ILE A 30 -7.06 11.58 7.04
C ILE A 30 -8.02 10.40 7.29
N GLY A 31 -8.23 9.55 6.28
CA GLY A 31 -9.06 8.36 6.40
C GLY A 31 -8.52 7.36 7.44
N ALA A 32 -7.21 7.13 7.47
CA ALA A 32 -6.57 6.25 8.45
C ALA A 32 -6.75 6.77 9.87
N ILE A 33 -6.56 8.06 10.11
CA ILE A 33 -6.80 8.68 11.43
C ILE A 33 -8.27 8.52 11.84
N PHE A 34 -9.20 8.77 10.94
CA PHE A 34 -10.63 8.62 11.18
C PHE A 34 -10.99 7.17 11.56
N PHE A 35 -10.52 6.19 10.78
CA PHE A 35 -10.72 4.77 11.08
C PHE A 35 -10.02 4.33 12.36
N PHE A 36 -8.85 4.89 12.67
CA PHE A 36 -8.15 4.59 13.92
C PHE A 36 -8.93 5.02 15.15
N ILE A 37 -9.57 6.20 15.11
CA ILE A 37 -10.43 6.70 16.19
C ILE A 37 -11.69 5.85 16.32
N LEU A 38 -12.28 5.45 15.18
CA LEU A 38 -13.54 4.71 15.13
C LEU A 38 -13.38 3.19 15.24
N ARG A 39 -12.14 2.67 15.33
CA ARG A 39 -11.88 1.22 15.31
C ARG A 39 -12.68 0.45 16.38
N ARG A 40 -12.78 0.99 17.59
CA ARG A 40 -13.51 0.36 18.69
C ARG A 40 -15.01 0.31 18.44
N PRO A 41 -15.70 1.43 18.19
CA PRO A 41 -17.14 1.38 17.90
C PRO A 41 -17.48 0.56 16.65
N ILE A 42 -16.62 0.54 15.63
CA ILE A 42 -16.84 -0.30 14.45
C ILE A 42 -16.84 -1.78 14.81
N VAL A 43 -15.84 -2.24 15.57
CA VAL A 43 -15.74 -3.65 15.97
C VAL A 43 -16.89 -4.02 16.92
N GLU A 44 -17.22 -3.16 17.87
CA GLU A 44 -18.32 -3.41 18.82
C GLU A 44 -19.69 -3.48 18.12
N ILE A 45 -19.95 -2.63 17.13
CA ILE A 45 -21.20 -2.67 16.35
C ILE A 45 -21.25 -3.93 15.47
N CYS A 46 -20.14 -4.32 14.85
CA CYS A 46 -20.11 -5.47 13.95
C CYS A 46 -20.18 -6.81 14.68
N PHE A 47 -19.55 -6.92 15.85
CA PHE A 47 -19.30 -8.20 16.53
C PHE A 47 -19.82 -8.25 17.98
N GLY A 48 -20.26 -7.12 18.55
CA GLY A 48 -20.71 -7.01 19.95
C GLY A 48 -22.03 -7.70 20.28
N ASN A 49 -22.78 -8.15 19.26
CA ASN A 49 -24.09 -8.80 19.44
C ASN A 49 -24.00 -10.30 19.84
N GLY A 50 -22.98 -10.69 20.58
CA GLY A 50 -22.83 -12.05 21.09
C GLY A 50 -22.18 -13.05 20.14
N ALA A 51 -21.71 -12.62 18.98
CA ALA A 51 -21.02 -13.49 18.03
C ALA A 51 -19.58 -13.81 18.46
N MET A 52 -18.97 -13.00 19.35
CA MET A 52 -17.59 -13.16 19.82
C MET A 52 -17.47 -12.93 21.33
N THR A 53 -16.45 -13.55 21.92
CA THR A 53 -16.10 -13.30 23.33
C THR A 53 -15.47 -11.91 23.48
N PRO A 54 -15.59 -11.23 24.63
CA PRO A 54 -14.97 -9.92 24.87
C PRO A 54 -13.45 -9.91 24.58
N GLU A 55 -12.75 -11.00 24.91
CA GLU A 55 -11.32 -11.15 24.65
C GLU A 55 -11.00 -11.13 23.15
N ASN A 56 -11.80 -11.79 22.33
CA ASN A 56 -11.62 -11.79 20.87
C ASN A 56 -11.91 -10.41 20.27
N ILE A 57 -12.87 -9.66 20.83
CA ILE A 57 -13.16 -8.28 20.41
C ILE A 57 -11.94 -7.39 20.63
N GLU A 58 -11.27 -7.45 21.77
CA GLU A 58 -10.06 -6.66 22.03
C GLU A 58 -8.92 -7.04 21.07
N VAL A 59 -8.70 -8.31 20.78
CA VAL A 59 -7.72 -8.75 19.78
C VAL A 59 -8.04 -8.18 18.41
N PHE A 60 -9.32 -8.16 18.01
CA PHE A 60 -9.72 -7.55 16.72
C PHE A 60 -9.48 -6.04 16.68
N ILE A 61 -9.72 -5.33 17.77
CA ILE A 61 -9.44 -3.89 17.88
C ILE A 61 -7.93 -3.61 17.71
N GLU A 62 -7.08 -4.42 18.32
CA GLU A 62 -5.62 -4.31 18.17
C GLU A 62 -5.17 -4.58 16.74
N VAL A 63 -5.59 -5.70 16.16
CA VAL A 63 -5.29 -6.09 14.78
C VAL A 63 -5.73 -5.03 13.79
N LEU A 64 -6.96 -4.52 13.92
CA LEU A 64 -7.48 -3.46 13.08
C LEU A 64 -6.64 -2.19 13.22
N GLY A 65 -6.24 -1.84 14.45
CA GLY A 65 -5.36 -0.71 14.71
C GLY A 65 -4.01 -0.81 13.99
N ILE A 66 -3.41 -1.99 13.95
CA ILE A 66 -2.17 -2.24 13.22
C ILE A 66 -2.41 -2.14 11.71
N LEU A 67 -3.46 -2.79 11.19
CA LEU A 67 -3.77 -2.81 9.76
C LEU A 67 -4.10 -1.42 9.20
N ILE A 68 -4.71 -0.53 9.97
CA ILE A 68 -4.99 0.85 9.55
C ILE A 68 -3.70 1.59 9.16
N ILE A 69 -2.57 1.27 9.78
CA ILE A 69 -1.27 1.86 9.45
C ILE A 69 -0.84 1.53 8.02
N SER A 70 -1.27 0.40 7.45
CA SER A 70 -0.94 0.02 6.07
C SER A 70 -1.66 0.85 5.02
N ILE A 71 -2.78 1.53 5.34
CA ILE A 71 -3.62 2.24 4.37
C ILE A 71 -2.84 3.25 3.52
N PRO A 72 -2.04 4.19 4.07
CA PRO A 72 -1.30 5.14 3.26
C PRO A 72 -0.25 4.45 2.37
N PHE A 73 0.36 3.36 2.83
CA PHE A 73 1.34 2.60 2.05
C PHE A 73 0.68 1.85 0.89
N SER A 74 -0.51 1.27 1.11
CA SER A 74 -1.31 0.63 0.05
C SER A 74 -1.70 1.61 -1.05
N ILE A 75 -1.99 2.86 -0.72
CA ILE A 75 -2.25 3.90 -1.71
C ILE A 75 -0.99 4.21 -2.53
N ILE A 76 0.19 4.30 -1.90
CA ILE A 76 1.46 4.48 -2.61
C ILE A 76 1.71 3.31 -3.57
N THR A 77 1.50 2.09 -3.10
CA THR A 77 1.60 0.86 -3.91
C THR A 77 0.65 0.91 -5.11
N ALA A 78 -0.62 1.27 -4.88
CA ALA A 78 -1.64 1.32 -5.93
C ALA A 78 -1.33 2.38 -7.00
N VAL A 79 -0.94 3.59 -6.60
CA VAL A 79 -0.61 4.68 -7.53
C VAL A 79 0.65 4.34 -8.33
N SER A 80 1.67 3.77 -7.69
CA SER A 80 2.91 3.36 -8.35
C SER A 80 2.67 2.21 -9.33
N THR A 81 1.85 1.23 -8.97
CA THR A 81 1.44 0.12 -9.84
C THR A 81 0.74 0.61 -11.10
N ARG A 82 -0.25 1.49 -10.95
CA ARG A 82 -0.95 2.08 -12.09
C ARG A 82 0.00 2.84 -13.01
N MET A 83 0.98 3.54 -12.43
CA MET A 83 1.99 4.25 -13.20
C MET A 83 2.88 3.30 -14.01
N LEU A 84 3.32 2.19 -13.42
CA LEU A 84 4.10 1.15 -14.13
C LEU A 84 3.30 0.53 -15.28
N PHE A 85 1.99 0.35 -15.11
CA PHE A 85 1.11 -0.16 -16.17
C PHE A 85 0.96 0.85 -17.32
N VAL A 86 0.78 2.14 -17.00
CA VAL A 86 0.75 3.21 -18.01
C VAL A 86 2.05 3.26 -18.81
N MET A 87 3.19 3.09 -18.15
CA MET A 87 4.52 3.02 -18.79
C MET A 87 4.78 1.69 -19.53
N ARG A 88 3.83 0.76 -19.56
CA ARG A 88 3.95 -0.59 -20.13
C ARG A 88 5.11 -1.38 -19.53
N LYS A 89 5.47 -1.13 -18.26
CA LYS A 89 6.55 -1.81 -17.52
C LYS A 89 6.01 -2.94 -16.63
N ILE A 90 5.06 -3.73 -17.15
CA ILE A 90 4.41 -4.84 -16.42
C ILE A 90 5.44 -5.87 -15.96
N LYS A 91 6.42 -6.22 -16.80
CA LYS A 91 7.49 -7.17 -16.44
C LYS A 91 8.28 -6.72 -15.21
N THR A 92 8.58 -5.43 -15.10
CA THR A 92 9.29 -4.85 -13.96
C THR A 92 8.44 -4.94 -12.68
N TYR A 93 7.14 -4.64 -12.78
CA TYR A 93 6.20 -4.80 -11.69
C TYR A 93 6.16 -6.25 -11.20
N THR A 94 5.95 -7.20 -12.09
CA THR A 94 5.87 -8.63 -11.77
C THR A 94 7.15 -9.13 -11.10
N PHE A 95 8.31 -8.75 -11.62
CA PHE A 95 9.62 -9.12 -11.06
C PHE A 95 9.85 -8.57 -9.65
N LEU A 96 9.30 -7.41 -9.31
CA LEU A 96 9.40 -6.83 -7.97
C LEU A 96 8.37 -7.44 -7.00
N VAL A 97 7.13 -7.64 -7.44
CA VAL A 97 6.02 -8.00 -6.55
C VAL A 97 6.00 -9.50 -6.22
N ILE A 98 6.35 -10.38 -7.17
CA ILE A 98 6.35 -11.83 -6.92
C ILE A 98 7.29 -12.22 -5.78
N PRO A 99 8.58 -11.81 -5.76
CA PRO A 99 9.45 -12.13 -4.64
C PRO A 99 8.95 -11.56 -3.31
N CYS A 100 8.43 -10.32 -3.31
CA CYS A 100 7.84 -9.73 -2.11
C CYS A 100 6.69 -10.57 -1.56
N ASN A 101 5.80 -11.06 -2.42
CA ASN A 101 4.68 -11.90 -1.99
C ASN A 101 5.15 -13.25 -1.43
N ILE A 102 6.18 -13.87 -2.01
CA ILE A 102 6.76 -15.10 -1.47
C ILE A 102 7.33 -14.85 -0.08
N ILE A 103 8.11 -13.76 0.11
CA ILE A 103 8.64 -13.38 1.41
C ILE A 103 7.51 -13.10 2.41
N THR A 104 6.43 -12.46 1.97
CA THR A 104 5.24 -12.20 2.80
C THR A 104 4.64 -13.51 3.31
N CYS A 105 4.49 -14.53 2.46
CA CYS A 105 3.96 -15.83 2.87
C CYS A 105 4.85 -16.51 3.95
N VAL A 106 6.17 -16.42 3.80
CA VAL A 106 7.11 -16.96 4.78
C VAL A 106 7.02 -16.20 6.10
N LEU A 107 6.92 -14.87 6.05
CA LEU A 107 6.76 -14.03 7.24
C LEU A 107 5.43 -14.29 7.96
N TYR A 108 4.35 -14.49 7.22
CA TYR A 108 3.06 -14.88 7.82
C TYR A 108 3.19 -16.16 8.62
N TYR A 109 3.75 -17.21 8.01
CA TYR A 109 3.94 -18.48 8.70
C TYR A 109 4.73 -18.29 10.01
N TRP A 110 5.87 -17.61 9.96
CA TRP A 110 6.76 -17.42 11.09
C TRP A 110 6.17 -16.52 12.19
N LEU A 111 5.55 -15.38 11.84
CA LEU A 111 5.02 -14.44 12.82
C LEU A 111 3.68 -14.90 13.42
N ILE A 112 2.85 -15.64 12.68
CA ILE A 112 1.62 -16.21 13.21
C ILE A 112 1.95 -17.27 14.27
N GLU A 113 2.96 -18.08 14.06
CA GLU A 113 3.41 -19.08 15.04
C GLU A 113 3.86 -18.44 16.37
N GLN A 114 4.51 -17.25 16.30
CA GLN A 114 5.03 -16.58 17.48
C GLN A 114 4.01 -15.65 18.17
N LYS A 115 3.18 -14.94 17.43
CA LYS A 115 2.33 -13.85 17.93
C LYS A 115 0.84 -14.02 17.59
N GLY A 116 0.44 -15.15 17.02
CA GLY A 116 -0.93 -15.39 16.61
C GLY A 116 -1.41 -14.37 15.56
N VAL A 117 -2.66 -13.91 15.69
CA VAL A 117 -3.30 -13.01 14.73
C VAL A 117 -2.61 -11.64 14.65
N ASN A 118 -2.05 -11.13 15.76
CA ASN A 118 -1.27 -9.90 15.75
C ASN A 118 0.00 -10.04 14.90
N GLY A 119 0.60 -11.22 14.85
CA GLY A 119 1.74 -11.53 13.99
C GLY A 119 1.41 -11.38 12.50
N TYR A 120 0.23 -11.82 12.08
CA TYR A 120 -0.26 -11.60 10.72
C TYR A 120 -0.31 -10.10 10.38
N ALA A 121 -0.94 -9.28 11.23
CA ALA A 121 -1.09 -7.85 10.99
C ALA A 121 0.27 -7.13 10.89
N VAL A 122 1.21 -7.48 11.76
CA VAL A 122 2.59 -6.91 11.73
C VAL A 122 3.33 -7.31 10.46
N ALA A 123 3.21 -8.57 10.02
CA ALA A 123 3.83 -9.03 8.78
C ALA A 123 3.26 -8.28 7.57
N ASP A 124 1.93 -8.15 7.51
CA ASP A 124 1.25 -7.46 6.40
C ASP A 124 1.69 -6.01 6.28
N VAL A 125 1.63 -5.25 7.38
CA VAL A 125 2.06 -3.84 7.41
C VAL A 125 3.53 -3.70 7.01
N SER A 126 4.41 -4.53 7.57
CA SER A 126 5.85 -4.48 7.28
C SER A 126 6.13 -4.70 5.79
N MET A 127 5.49 -5.69 5.19
CA MET A 127 5.66 -6.00 3.77
C MET A 127 5.00 -4.98 2.86
N GLU A 128 3.89 -4.36 3.27
CA GLU A 128 3.27 -3.28 2.51
C GLU A 128 4.17 -2.03 2.48
N VAL A 129 4.84 -1.71 3.59
CA VAL A 129 5.86 -0.67 3.63
C VAL A 129 7.00 -0.97 2.66
N VAL A 130 7.56 -2.18 2.69
CA VAL A 130 8.65 -2.59 1.79
C VAL A 130 8.21 -2.49 0.32
N LYS A 131 7.05 -3.05 -0.03
CA LYS A 131 6.49 -2.97 -1.39
C LYS A 131 6.30 -1.52 -1.85
N SER A 132 5.73 -0.67 -1.01
CA SER A 132 5.47 0.73 -1.34
C SER A 132 6.76 1.49 -1.64
N VAL A 133 7.80 1.32 -0.82
CA VAL A 133 9.11 1.96 -1.02
C VAL A 133 9.79 1.47 -2.30
N MET A 134 9.78 0.16 -2.54
CA MET A 134 10.38 -0.44 -3.75
C MET A 134 9.67 0.03 -5.03
N LEU A 135 8.34 0.00 -5.06
CA LEU A 135 7.55 0.41 -6.22
C LEU A 135 7.66 1.92 -6.48
N LEU A 136 7.60 2.74 -5.42
CA LEU A 136 7.80 4.17 -5.53
C LEU A 136 9.19 4.51 -6.10
N GLY A 137 10.24 3.92 -5.55
CA GLY A 137 11.62 4.12 -6.00
C GLY A 137 11.80 3.71 -7.47
N CYS A 138 11.31 2.53 -7.84
CA CYS A 138 11.36 2.04 -9.23
C CYS A 138 10.61 2.99 -10.18
N THR A 139 9.41 3.42 -9.82
CA THR A 139 8.59 4.33 -10.64
C THR A 139 9.29 5.69 -10.84
N LEU A 140 9.87 6.27 -9.79
CA LEU A 140 10.59 7.53 -9.87
C LEU A 140 11.86 7.43 -10.73
N LEU A 141 12.60 6.32 -10.63
CA LEU A 141 13.78 6.07 -11.47
C LEU A 141 13.42 5.94 -12.96
N LEU A 142 12.34 5.24 -13.28
CA LEU A 142 11.84 5.10 -14.64
C LEU A 142 11.37 6.44 -15.20
N LEU A 143 10.68 7.26 -14.41
CA LEU A 143 10.26 8.60 -14.80
C LEU A 143 11.46 9.53 -15.09
N ARG A 144 12.54 9.40 -14.32
CA ARG A 144 13.80 10.13 -14.61
C ARG A 144 14.40 9.72 -15.94
N LYS A 145 14.46 8.41 -16.24
CA LYS A 145 15.00 7.90 -17.52
C LYS A 145 14.20 8.37 -18.74
N ILE A 146 12.88 8.43 -18.61
CA ILE A 146 12.01 8.95 -19.67
C ILE A 146 12.33 10.43 -19.94
N LYS A 147 12.50 11.24 -18.90
CA LYS A 147 12.87 12.65 -19.04
C LYS A 147 14.15 12.83 -19.87
N CYS A 148 15.24 12.12 -19.52
CA CYS A 148 16.52 12.22 -20.22
C CYS A 148 16.47 11.76 -21.68
N LYS A 149 15.56 10.86 -22.05
CA LYS A 149 15.45 10.32 -23.41
C LYS A 149 14.77 11.28 -24.40
N TYR A 150 13.96 12.21 -23.92
CA TYR A 150 13.16 13.12 -24.76
C TYR A 150 13.59 14.60 -24.67
N GLU A 151 14.59 14.92 -23.84
CA GLU A 151 15.24 16.24 -23.78
C GLU A 151 16.52 16.32 -24.63
N ASN A 152 17.00 15.20 -25.18
CA ASN A 152 18.06 15.11 -26.21
C ASN A 152 17.45 14.80 -27.58
#